data_a625c08772d6dd3e37830b72fc0fbc4c
#
_entry.id   a625c08772d6dd3e37830b72fc0fbc4c
#
_cell.length_a   1.000
_cell.length_b   1.000
_cell.length_c   1.000
_cell.angle_alpha   90.00
_cell.angle_beta   90.00
_cell.angle_gamma   90.00
#
_symmetry.space_group_name_H-M   'P 1'
#
loop_
_entity.id
_entity.type
_entity.pdbx_description
1 polymer ?
#
loop_
_entity_poly.entity_id
_entity_poly.type
_entity_poly.pdbx_seq_one_letter_code
_entity_poly.pdbx_strand_id
1 'polypeptide(L)'
;MGKARDWGILALGVLAISWGGPLVRFTSAPALTVAAWRMGIAALLLLPFGGRGWKGREALHAGVAGIFLAAHFAFWIQSLRLTSVASSVVLVNTNPLFVGLFSWLLGERAPKAFWLGVGLALLGVGLIGLGDLRLGKEVLWGDFLALLGAVAASGYLVLGRHTRERIPFIPYVSITYFVAAFSLFLLALAFGHILPPKGDWIWLFLLGLVPQVLGHTSVNWALRRFPASAVAISILGEPIGASLWAFLLFGERIGLVQGIGIVLLLFGIFWGLRAFSR
;
A
#
# COMPACT_ATOMS: atom_id res chain seq x y z
N MET A 1 -19.91 1.91 -19.81
CA MET A 1 -18.91 2.99 -19.54
C MET A 1 -18.46 3.05 -18.07
N GLY A 2 -19.28 2.71 -17.06
CA GLY A 2 -18.90 2.81 -15.64
C GLY A 2 -17.72 1.92 -15.21
N LYS A 3 -17.75 0.62 -15.51
CA LYS A 3 -16.69 -0.33 -15.06
C LYS A 3 -15.30 0.01 -15.62
N ALA A 4 -15.16 0.40 -16.89
CA ALA A 4 -13.86 0.75 -17.47
C ALA A 4 -13.23 1.99 -16.81
N ARG A 5 -14.04 3.01 -16.51
CA ARG A 5 -13.60 4.20 -15.76
C ARG A 5 -13.13 3.81 -14.36
N ASP A 6 -13.84 2.92 -13.68
CA ASP A 6 -13.53 2.50 -12.33
C ASP A 6 -12.19 1.74 -12.26
N TRP A 7 -11.92 0.87 -13.23
CA TRP A 7 -10.61 0.23 -13.39
C TRP A 7 -9.51 1.24 -13.73
N GLY A 8 -9.80 2.24 -14.57
CA GLY A 8 -8.87 3.30 -14.91
C GLY A 8 -8.44 4.12 -13.69
N ILE A 9 -9.38 4.49 -12.81
CA ILE A 9 -9.10 5.20 -11.56
C ILE A 9 -8.22 4.34 -10.64
N LEU A 10 -8.51 3.04 -10.50
CA LEU A 10 -7.68 2.14 -9.70
C LEU A 10 -6.27 2.00 -10.28
N ALA A 11 -6.12 1.84 -11.59
CA ALA A 11 -4.82 1.76 -12.26
C ALA A 11 -3.98 3.02 -12.08
N LEU A 12 -4.57 4.22 -12.23
CA LEU A 12 -3.91 5.49 -11.94
C LEU A 12 -3.53 5.60 -10.46
N GLY A 13 -4.38 5.10 -9.56
CA GLY A 13 -4.08 5.01 -8.14
C GLY A 13 -2.85 4.14 -7.85
N VAL A 14 -2.77 2.96 -8.48
CA VAL A 14 -1.61 2.05 -8.35
C VAL A 14 -0.33 2.71 -8.90
N LEU A 15 -0.42 3.41 -10.03
CA LEU A 15 0.70 4.18 -10.58
C LEU A 15 1.15 5.29 -9.63
N ALA A 16 0.20 5.97 -8.97
CA ALA A 16 0.54 6.97 -7.95
C ALA A 16 1.18 6.35 -6.70
N ILE A 17 0.70 5.17 -6.24
CA ILE A 17 1.31 4.45 -5.11
C ILE A 17 2.76 4.06 -5.42
N SER A 18 3.07 3.69 -6.66
CA SER A 18 4.43 3.25 -7.06
C SER A 18 5.52 4.32 -6.88
N TRP A 19 5.16 5.58 -6.69
CA TRP A 19 6.07 6.64 -6.27
C TRP A 19 6.52 6.53 -4.81
N GLY A 20 5.86 5.68 -4.00
CA GLY A 20 6.12 5.58 -2.57
C GLY A 20 7.57 5.22 -2.24
N GLY A 21 8.10 4.15 -2.81
CA GLY A 21 9.49 3.71 -2.60
C GLY A 21 10.52 4.75 -3.07
N PRO A 22 10.46 5.24 -4.34
CA PRO A 22 11.36 6.28 -4.81
C PRO A 22 11.36 7.55 -3.95
N LEU A 23 10.18 8.05 -3.54
CA LEU A 23 10.10 9.25 -2.71
C LEU A 23 10.66 9.05 -1.30
N VAL A 24 10.45 7.87 -0.68
CA VAL A 24 11.09 7.53 0.61
C VAL A 24 12.61 7.55 0.49
N ARG A 25 13.18 7.12 -0.65
CA ARG A 25 14.63 7.11 -0.88
C ARG A 25 15.26 8.51 -0.86
N PHE A 26 14.49 9.56 -1.17
CA PHE A 26 14.96 10.94 -1.08
C PHE A 26 14.90 11.52 0.33
N THR A 27 14.32 10.82 1.32
CA THR A 27 14.24 11.28 2.70
C THR A 27 15.38 10.72 3.55
N SER A 28 15.91 11.54 4.46
CA SER A 28 16.88 11.16 5.48
C SER A 28 16.27 10.94 6.86
N ALA A 29 15.01 11.33 7.06
CA ALA A 29 14.28 11.19 8.32
C ALA A 29 14.11 9.72 8.72
N PRO A 30 14.01 9.42 10.05
CA PRO A 30 13.65 8.09 10.55
C PRO A 30 12.31 7.58 9.96
N ALA A 31 12.18 6.26 9.84
CA ALA A 31 11.02 5.64 9.17
C ALA A 31 9.67 6.05 9.79
N LEU A 32 9.56 6.10 11.12
CA LEU A 32 8.34 6.54 11.79
C LEU A 32 8.01 8.00 11.53
N THR A 33 9.03 8.88 11.43
CA THR A 33 8.85 10.28 11.05
C THR A 33 8.29 10.40 9.64
N VAL A 34 8.87 9.65 8.68
CA VAL A 34 8.38 9.61 7.30
C VAL A 34 6.93 9.13 7.25
N ALA A 35 6.61 8.02 7.94
CA ALA A 35 5.25 7.48 8.01
C ALA A 35 4.26 8.48 8.63
N ALA A 36 4.63 9.11 9.74
CA ALA A 36 3.79 10.08 10.45
C ALA A 36 3.49 11.31 9.59
N TRP A 37 4.50 11.92 8.98
CA TRP A 37 4.30 13.11 8.14
C TRP A 37 3.61 12.79 6.82
N ARG A 38 3.91 11.66 6.18
CA ARG A 38 3.15 11.19 5.03
C ARG A 38 1.65 11.13 5.33
N MET A 39 1.28 10.50 6.44
CA MET A 39 -0.12 10.37 6.84
C MET A 39 -0.69 11.68 7.38
N GLY A 40 0.10 12.47 8.12
CA GLY A 40 -0.29 13.76 8.65
C GLY A 40 -0.66 14.76 7.55
N ILE A 41 0.16 14.87 6.51
CA ILE A 41 -0.10 15.73 5.36
C ILE A 41 -1.38 15.28 4.63
N ALA A 42 -1.55 13.98 4.39
CA ALA A 42 -2.75 13.46 3.76
C ALA A 42 -4.01 13.70 4.61
N ALA A 43 -3.91 13.51 5.93
CA ALA A 43 -5.00 13.81 6.85
C ALA A 43 -5.37 15.29 6.84
N LEU A 44 -4.39 16.20 6.91
CA LEU A 44 -4.61 17.65 6.86
C LEU A 44 -5.27 18.09 5.55
N LEU A 45 -4.89 17.51 4.42
CA LEU A 45 -5.48 17.83 3.11
C LEU A 45 -6.93 17.34 2.99
N LEU A 46 -7.31 16.24 3.63
CA LEU A 46 -8.63 15.65 3.49
C LEU A 46 -9.59 15.96 4.65
N LEU A 47 -9.06 16.31 5.82
CA LEU A 47 -9.87 16.59 7.02
C LEU A 47 -10.92 17.70 6.80
N PRO A 48 -10.64 18.82 6.10
CA PRO A 48 -11.63 19.87 5.87
C PRO A 48 -12.86 19.39 5.10
N PHE A 49 -12.72 18.34 4.31
CA PHE A 49 -13.78 17.77 3.48
C PHE A 49 -14.51 16.60 4.17
N GLY A 50 -14.03 16.14 5.32
CA GLY A 50 -14.55 14.97 6.03
C GLY A 50 -15.96 15.09 6.58
N GLY A 51 -16.48 16.31 6.68
CA GLY A 51 -17.85 16.58 7.15
C GLY A 51 -18.08 16.22 8.63
N ARG A 52 -19.33 16.37 9.10
CA ARG A 52 -19.74 16.12 10.50
C ARG A 52 -20.26 14.70 10.77
N GLY A 53 -20.01 13.74 9.90
CA GLY A 53 -20.56 12.38 9.95
C GLY A 53 -19.80 11.36 10.83
N TRP A 54 -18.99 11.81 11.77
CA TRP A 54 -18.08 10.97 12.58
C TRP A 54 -18.78 10.33 13.79
N LYS A 55 -19.86 9.62 13.59
CA LYS A 55 -20.61 9.03 14.72
C LYS A 55 -20.88 7.55 14.52
N GLY A 56 -20.89 6.82 15.63
CA GLY A 56 -21.36 5.46 15.68
C GLY A 56 -20.30 4.38 15.40
N ARG A 57 -20.79 3.18 15.23
CA ARG A 57 -19.98 1.96 15.07
C ARG A 57 -19.15 1.98 13.79
N GLU A 58 -19.65 2.61 12.74
CA GLU A 58 -18.98 2.73 11.45
C GLU A 58 -17.73 3.61 11.54
N ALA A 59 -17.77 4.70 12.31
CA ALA A 59 -16.59 5.55 12.57
C ALA A 59 -15.51 4.77 13.33
N LEU A 60 -15.91 3.90 14.27
CA LEU A 60 -14.98 3.01 14.97
C LEU A 60 -14.28 2.04 13.98
N HIS A 61 -15.02 1.43 13.06
CA HIS A 61 -14.44 0.54 12.04
C HIS A 61 -13.47 1.29 11.14
N ALA A 62 -13.80 2.53 10.72
CA ALA A 62 -12.87 3.38 9.97
C ALA A 62 -11.62 3.73 10.78
N GLY A 63 -11.76 3.96 12.08
CA GLY A 63 -10.64 4.17 13.01
C GLY A 63 -9.76 2.93 13.13
N VAL A 64 -10.34 1.74 13.29
CA VAL A 64 -9.59 0.47 13.32
C VAL A 64 -8.86 0.24 11.99
N ALA A 65 -9.49 0.54 10.84
CA ALA A 65 -8.81 0.53 9.54
C ALA A 65 -7.61 1.50 9.53
N GLY A 66 -7.73 2.66 10.19
CA GLY A 66 -6.64 3.62 10.37
C GLY A 66 -5.48 3.08 11.19
N ILE A 67 -5.75 2.30 12.25
CA ILE A 67 -4.71 1.62 13.04
C ILE A 67 -3.98 0.57 12.19
N PHE A 68 -4.70 -0.24 11.41
CA PHE A 68 -4.09 -1.18 10.47
C PHE A 68 -3.22 -0.46 9.43
N LEU A 69 -3.67 0.68 8.91
CA LEU A 69 -2.91 1.49 7.97
C LEU A 69 -1.65 2.09 8.61
N ALA A 70 -1.72 2.55 9.87
CA ALA A 70 -0.58 3.01 10.64
C ALA A 70 0.45 1.90 10.84
N ALA A 71 0.01 0.72 11.26
CA ALA A 71 0.86 -0.46 11.42
C ALA A 71 1.52 -0.87 10.11
N HIS A 72 0.77 -0.88 9.00
CA HIS A 72 1.31 -1.14 7.67
C HIS A 72 2.48 -0.21 7.34
N PHE A 73 2.29 1.11 7.45
CA PHE A 73 3.34 2.06 7.12
C PHE A 73 4.51 2.03 8.09
N ALA A 74 4.25 1.86 9.40
CA ALA A 74 5.32 1.72 10.38
C ALA A 74 6.22 0.52 10.05
N PHE A 75 5.64 -0.65 9.82
CA PHE A 75 6.39 -1.86 9.51
C PHE A 75 7.07 -1.81 8.15
N TRP A 76 6.34 -1.39 7.09
CA TRP A 76 6.88 -1.36 5.74
C TRP A 76 8.02 -0.33 5.58
N ILE A 77 7.85 0.91 6.06
CA ILE A 77 8.90 1.93 5.94
C ILE A 77 10.11 1.57 6.80
N GLN A 78 9.90 0.96 7.98
CA GLN A 78 10.99 0.44 8.79
C GLN A 78 11.72 -0.73 8.10
N SER A 79 11.01 -1.62 7.42
CA SER A 79 11.63 -2.71 6.67
C SER A 79 12.57 -2.20 5.57
N LEU A 80 12.20 -1.12 4.87
CA LEU A 80 13.03 -0.47 3.85
C LEU A 80 14.38 0.07 4.40
N ARG A 81 14.52 0.24 5.71
CA ARG A 81 15.76 0.67 6.38
C ARG A 81 16.65 -0.51 6.79
N LEU A 82 16.08 -1.71 6.90
CA LEU A 82 16.76 -2.89 7.47
C LEU A 82 17.05 -3.96 6.42
N THR A 83 16.22 -4.09 5.38
CA THR A 83 16.43 -5.04 4.29
C THR A 83 16.57 -4.32 2.95
N SER A 84 16.80 -5.07 1.87
CA SER A 84 16.81 -4.48 0.53
C SER A 84 15.41 -3.98 0.13
N VAL A 85 15.37 -2.93 -0.68
CA VAL A 85 14.09 -2.42 -1.23
C VAL A 85 13.36 -3.53 -1.97
N ALA A 86 14.09 -4.36 -2.71
CA ALA A 86 13.54 -5.49 -3.45
C ALA A 86 12.89 -6.51 -2.51
N SER A 87 13.59 -6.97 -1.46
CA SER A 87 13.04 -7.91 -0.47
C SER A 87 11.81 -7.32 0.23
N SER A 88 11.90 -6.07 0.71
CA SER A 88 10.78 -5.38 1.35
C SER A 88 9.54 -5.30 0.44
N VAL A 89 9.73 -4.93 -0.83
CA VAL A 89 8.64 -4.83 -1.83
C VAL A 89 8.05 -6.21 -2.15
N VAL A 90 8.89 -7.23 -2.35
CA VAL A 90 8.41 -8.62 -2.58
C VAL A 90 7.54 -9.08 -1.43
N LEU A 91 8.02 -8.92 -0.19
CA LEU A 91 7.34 -9.44 0.99
C LEU A 91 6.06 -8.66 1.33
N VAL A 92 6.06 -7.33 1.24
CA VAL A 92 4.85 -6.54 1.48
C VAL A 92 3.78 -6.80 0.40
N ASN A 93 4.19 -7.09 -0.82
CA ASN A 93 3.29 -7.45 -1.91
C ASN A 93 2.71 -8.89 -1.80
N THR A 94 3.04 -9.65 -0.75
CA THR A 94 2.32 -10.87 -0.40
C THR A 94 0.92 -10.61 0.17
N ASN A 95 0.55 -9.35 0.39
CA ASN A 95 -0.75 -8.95 0.95
C ASN A 95 -1.98 -9.61 0.28
N PRO A 96 -2.06 -9.92 -1.04
CA PRO A 96 -3.24 -10.56 -1.59
C PRO A 96 -3.51 -11.95 -1.03
N LEU A 97 -2.47 -12.67 -0.54
CA LEU A 97 -2.65 -13.95 0.14
C LEU A 97 -3.44 -13.76 1.44
N PHE A 98 -3.05 -12.77 2.24
CA PHE A 98 -3.72 -12.45 3.51
C PHE A 98 -5.10 -11.82 3.28
N VAL A 99 -5.26 -10.98 2.25
CA VAL A 99 -6.60 -10.47 1.87
C VAL A 99 -7.52 -11.61 1.50
N GLY A 100 -7.06 -12.56 0.67
CA GLY A 100 -7.85 -13.74 0.32
C GLY A 100 -8.23 -14.58 1.55
N LEU A 101 -7.29 -14.77 2.49
CA LEU A 101 -7.52 -15.50 3.74
C LEU A 101 -8.54 -14.75 4.64
N PHE A 102 -8.35 -13.46 4.87
CA PHE A 102 -9.24 -12.67 5.73
C PHE A 102 -10.65 -12.53 5.13
N SER A 103 -10.74 -12.33 3.81
CA SER A 103 -12.03 -12.33 3.10
C SER A 103 -12.75 -13.68 3.26
N TRP A 104 -12.01 -14.79 3.16
CA TRP A 104 -12.58 -16.13 3.38
C TRP A 104 -13.10 -16.31 4.80
N LEU A 105 -12.38 -15.85 5.82
CA LEU A 105 -12.84 -15.90 7.23
C LEU A 105 -14.12 -15.08 7.44
N LEU A 106 -14.35 -14.05 6.63
CA LEU A 106 -15.56 -13.22 6.65
C LEU A 106 -16.68 -13.71 5.70
N GLY A 107 -16.50 -14.89 5.09
CA GLY A 107 -17.48 -15.51 4.20
C GLY A 107 -17.37 -15.13 2.72
N GLU A 108 -16.47 -14.23 2.35
CA GLU A 108 -16.20 -13.87 0.94
C GLU A 108 -15.12 -14.80 0.36
N ARG A 109 -15.51 -15.68 -0.58
CA ARG A 109 -14.56 -16.61 -1.21
C ARG A 109 -13.99 -16.04 -2.50
N ALA A 110 -12.67 -15.92 -2.56
CA ALA A 110 -11.97 -15.57 -3.79
C ALA A 110 -12.04 -16.75 -4.80
N PRO A 111 -12.29 -16.48 -6.08
CA PRO A 111 -12.32 -17.51 -7.13
C PRO A 111 -10.97 -18.23 -7.29
N LYS A 112 -10.98 -19.48 -7.82
CA LYS A 112 -9.72 -20.23 -8.07
C LYS A 112 -8.75 -19.48 -8.97
N ALA A 113 -9.26 -18.76 -9.98
CA ALA A 113 -8.45 -17.96 -10.89
C ALA A 113 -7.70 -16.81 -10.17
N PHE A 114 -8.26 -16.26 -9.09
CA PHE A 114 -7.56 -15.29 -8.23
C PHE A 114 -6.29 -15.91 -7.62
N TRP A 115 -6.40 -17.08 -7.02
CA TRP A 115 -5.25 -17.74 -6.36
C TRP A 115 -4.13 -18.11 -7.34
N LEU A 116 -4.51 -18.57 -8.54
CA LEU A 116 -3.54 -18.82 -9.62
C LEU A 116 -2.87 -17.51 -10.06
N GLY A 117 -3.66 -16.45 -10.25
CA GLY A 117 -3.15 -15.13 -10.61
C GLY A 117 -2.19 -14.56 -9.55
N VAL A 118 -2.54 -14.69 -8.28
CA VAL A 118 -1.68 -14.27 -7.15
C VAL A 118 -0.37 -15.08 -7.15
N GLY A 119 -0.42 -16.40 -7.32
CA GLY A 119 0.78 -17.23 -7.39
C GLY A 119 1.73 -16.81 -8.52
N LEU A 120 1.20 -16.60 -9.74
CA LEU A 120 2.00 -16.13 -10.88
C LEU A 120 2.55 -14.72 -10.66
N ALA A 121 1.74 -13.81 -10.12
CA ALA A 121 2.15 -12.44 -9.83
C ALA A 121 3.27 -12.39 -8.79
N LEU A 122 3.17 -13.19 -7.71
CA LEU A 122 4.19 -13.26 -6.67
C LEU A 122 5.50 -13.87 -7.18
N LEU A 123 5.43 -14.86 -8.08
CA LEU A 123 6.63 -15.35 -8.79
C LEU A 123 7.28 -14.21 -9.60
N GLY A 124 6.49 -13.41 -10.31
CA GLY A 124 6.98 -12.24 -11.04
C GLY A 124 7.64 -11.21 -10.13
N VAL A 125 7.01 -10.87 -9.00
CA VAL A 125 7.57 -9.95 -7.99
C VAL A 125 8.86 -10.51 -7.41
N GLY A 126 8.91 -11.82 -7.13
CA GLY A 126 10.14 -12.52 -6.68
C GLY A 126 11.28 -12.38 -7.67
N LEU A 127 11.02 -12.59 -8.98
CA LEU A 127 12.03 -12.40 -10.04
C LEU A 127 12.52 -10.95 -10.15
N ILE A 128 11.63 -9.96 -9.97
CA ILE A 128 12.02 -8.54 -9.92
C ILE A 128 12.98 -8.28 -8.76
N GLY A 129 12.75 -8.93 -7.61
CA GLY A 129 13.54 -8.78 -6.39
C GLY A 129 14.87 -9.53 -6.33
N LEU A 130 15.10 -10.55 -7.20
CA LEU A 130 16.28 -11.42 -7.12
C LEU A 130 17.62 -10.68 -7.27
N GLY A 131 17.63 -9.51 -7.89
CA GLY A 131 18.86 -8.75 -8.12
C GLY A 131 19.42 -8.02 -6.90
N ASP A 132 18.72 -7.98 -5.77
CA ASP A 132 19.09 -7.19 -4.59
C ASP A 132 18.98 -7.98 -3.27
N LEU A 133 19.23 -9.29 -3.34
CA LEU A 133 19.19 -10.16 -2.16
C LEU A 133 20.39 -9.89 -1.24
N ARG A 134 20.11 -9.59 0.01
CA ARG A 134 21.09 -9.45 1.09
C ARG A 134 20.82 -10.49 2.18
N LEU A 135 21.84 -10.84 2.97
CA LEU A 135 21.73 -11.79 4.07
C LEU A 135 22.25 -11.19 5.37
N GLY A 136 21.63 -11.53 6.50
CA GLY A 136 22.01 -11.08 7.84
C GLY A 136 20.86 -11.04 8.82
N LYS A 137 21.13 -10.95 10.13
CA LYS A 137 20.09 -10.93 11.17
C LYS A 137 19.18 -9.70 11.06
N GLU A 138 19.76 -8.52 10.78
CA GLU A 138 19.00 -7.28 10.61
C GLU A 138 18.11 -7.35 9.37
N VAL A 139 18.62 -7.96 8.30
CA VAL A 139 17.88 -8.18 7.04
C VAL A 139 16.67 -9.08 7.29
N LEU A 140 16.84 -10.20 8.00
CA LEU A 140 15.73 -11.11 8.36
C LEU A 140 14.68 -10.40 9.21
N TRP A 141 15.10 -9.51 10.12
CA TRP A 141 14.16 -8.69 10.89
C TRP A 141 13.41 -7.71 9.99
N GLY A 142 14.09 -7.06 9.03
CA GLY A 142 13.48 -6.21 8.02
C GLY A 142 12.45 -6.98 7.17
N ASP A 143 12.78 -8.18 6.73
CA ASP A 143 11.90 -9.07 5.97
C ASP A 143 10.65 -9.46 6.79
N PHE A 144 10.82 -9.79 8.05
CA PHE A 144 9.69 -10.05 8.96
C PHE A 144 8.78 -8.83 9.13
N LEU A 145 9.34 -7.61 9.27
CA LEU A 145 8.55 -6.39 9.32
C LEU A 145 7.78 -6.14 8.01
N ALA A 146 8.37 -6.44 6.85
CA ALA A 146 7.66 -6.34 5.57
C ALA A 146 6.44 -7.27 5.53
N LEU A 147 6.57 -8.52 6.02
CA LEU A 147 5.44 -9.46 6.14
C LEU A 147 4.38 -8.96 7.12
N LEU A 148 4.76 -8.41 8.28
CA LEU A 148 3.80 -7.77 9.19
C LEU A 148 3.11 -6.58 8.53
N GLY A 149 3.83 -5.81 7.71
CA GLY A 149 3.27 -4.76 6.86
C GLY A 149 2.22 -5.29 5.89
N ALA A 150 2.47 -6.45 5.25
CA ALA A 150 1.51 -7.11 4.36
C ALA A 150 0.23 -7.55 5.10
N VAL A 151 0.37 -8.15 6.29
CA VAL A 151 -0.77 -8.55 7.13
C VAL A 151 -1.60 -7.34 7.53
N ALA A 152 -0.95 -6.26 7.97
CA ALA A 152 -1.63 -5.03 8.36
C ALA A 152 -2.34 -4.36 7.17
N ALA A 153 -1.69 -4.28 5.99
CA ALA A 153 -2.32 -3.79 4.77
C ALA A 153 -3.57 -4.60 4.41
N SER A 154 -3.52 -5.91 4.59
CA SER A 154 -4.65 -6.80 4.30
C SER A 154 -5.83 -6.56 5.24
N GLY A 155 -5.57 -6.39 6.53
CA GLY A 155 -6.60 -5.99 7.50
C GLY A 155 -7.24 -4.65 7.15
N TYR A 156 -6.42 -3.66 6.77
CA TYR A 156 -6.90 -2.37 6.28
C TYR A 156 -7.81 -2.49 5.05
N LEU A 157 -7.42 -3.27 4.03
CA LEU A 157 -8.20 -3.42 2.80
C LEU A 157 -9.53 -4.15 3.03
N VAL A 158 -9.51 -5.25 3.78
CA VAL A 158 -10.71 -6.05 4.06
C VAL A 158 -11.69 -5.28 4.94
N LEU A 159 -11.21 -4.67 6.03
CA LEU A 159 -12.05 -3.84 6.89
C LEU A 159 -12.54 -2.60 6.14
N GLY A 160 -11.69 -2.00 5.30
CA GLY A 160 -12.05 -0.91 4.42
C GLY A 160 -13.18 -1.28 3.47
N ARG A 161 -13.16 -2.45 2.84
CA ARG A 161 -14.23 -2.94 1.97
C ARG A 161 -15.57 -2.94 2.69
N HIS A 162 -15.66 -3.58 3.86
CA HIS A 162 -16.90 -3.67 4.64
C HIS A 162 -17.39 -2.30 5.14
N THR A 163 -16.45 -1.45 5.57
CA THR A 163 -16.79 -0.11 6.08
C THR A 163 -17.26 0.83 4.97
N ARG A 164 -16.63 0.74 3.77
CA ARG A 164 -16.98 1.56 2.61
C ARG A 164 -18.36 1.28 2.01
N GLU A 165 -18.97 0.17 2.35
CA GLU A 165 -20.37 -0.10 2.01
C GLU A 165 -21.34 0.78 2.79
N ARG A 166 -20.96 1.22 3.99
CA ARG A 166 -21.82 1.91 4.98
C ARG A 166 -21.47 3.38 5.15
N ILE A 167 -20.20 3.76 4.99
CA ILE A 167 -19.73 5.15 5.16
C ILE A 167 -19.47 5.80 3.80
N PRO A 168 -19.88 7.07 3.59
CA PRO A 168 -19.46 7.86 2.44
C PRO A 168 -17.94 7.97 2.32
N PHE A 169 -17.46 8.21 1.10
CA PHE A 169 -16.04 8.13 0.76
C PHE A 169 -15.16 9.08 1.58
N ILE A 170 -15.47 10.37 1.54
CA ILE A 170 -14.64 11.40 2.19
C ILE A 170 -14.59 11.23 3.72
N PRO A 171 -15.71 11.06 4.44
CA PRO A 171 -15.68 10.74 5.87
C PRO A 171 -14.80 9.53 6.20
N TYR A 172 -14.91 8.45 5.42
CA TYR A 172 -14.10 7.25 5.66
C TYR A 172 -12.59 7.54 5.59
N VAL A 173 -12.13 8.13 4.46
CA VAL A 173 -10.69 8.41 4.29
C VAL A 173 -10.17 9.43 5.30
N SER A 174 -10.98 10.43 5.67
CA SER A 174 -10.62 11.43 6.67
C SER A 174 -10.40 10.80 8.04
N ILE A 175 -11.32 9.95 8.51
CA ILE A 175 -11.18 9.23 9.80
C ILE A 175 -9.97 8.31 9.75
N THR A 176 -9.88 7.47 8.72
CA THR A 176 -8.81 6.47 8.58
C THR A 176 -7.44 7.13 8.56
N TYR A 177 -7.27 8.22 7.79
CA TYR A 177 -5.98 8.91 7.70
C TYR A 177 -5.66 9.70 8.95
N PHE A 178 -6.65 10.33 9.59
CA PHE A 178 -6.47 11.01 10.86
C PHE A 178 -6.00 10.05 11.96
N VAL A 179 -6.69 8.91 12.13
CA VAL A 179 -6.31 7.91 13.15
C VAL A 179 -4.95 7.32 12.84
N ALA A 180 -4.65 7.03 11.56
CA ALA A 180 -3.33 6.54 11.16
C ALA A 180 -2.22 7.57 11.47
N ALA A 181 -2.43 8.83 11.11
CA ALA A 181 -1.50 9.92 11.41
C ALA A 181 -1.28 10.07 12.92
N PHE A 182 -2.37 10.15 13.68
CA PHE A 182 -2.32 10.30 15.14
C PHE A 182 -1.54 9.16 15.79
N SER A 183 -1.83 7.90 15.41
CA SER A 183 -1.10 6.73 15.93
C SER A 183 0.39 6.77 15.59
N LEU A 184 0.74 7.16 14.37
CA LEU A 184 2.14 7.25 13.93
C LEU A 184 2.87 8.41 14.59
N PHE A 185 2.22 9.56 14.82
CA PHE A 185 2.81 10.68 15.57
C PHE A 185 3.06 10.31 17.04
N LEU A 186 2.14 9.57 17.67
CA LEU A 186 2.37 9.06 19.04
C LEU A 186 3.57 8.12 19.09
N LEU A 187 3.71 7.22 18.10
CA LEU A 187 4.87 6.34 18.00
C LEU A 187 6.16 7.14 17.75
N ALA A 188 6.15 8.08 16.80
CA ALA A 188 7.31 8.91 16.50
C ALA A 188 7.73 9.75 17.73
N LEU A 189 6.78 10.25 18.52
CA LEU A 189 7.03 10.95 19.78
C LEU A 189 7.67 10.03 20.81
N ALA A 190 7.15 8.81 20.98
CA ALA A 190 7.68 7.84 21.94
C ALA A 190 9.14 7.45 21.64
N PHE A 191 9.54 7.47 20.36
CA PHE A 191 10.92 7.22 19.94
C PHE A 191 11.76 8.49 19.76
N GLY A 192 11.25 9.68 20.11
CA GLY A 192 11.98 10.94 20.07
C GLY A 192 12.23 11.55 18.69
N HIS A 193 11.50 11.10 17.64
CA HIS A 193 11.75 11.45 16.25
C HIS A 193 10.52 12.06 15.56
N ILE A 194 10.10 13.27 15.97
CA ILE A 194 8.92 13.91 15.39
C ILE A 194 9.25 14.76 14.17
N LEU A 195 10.29 15.60 14.27
CA LEU A 195 10.59 16.60 13.25
C LEU A 195 11.57 16.04 12.19
N PRO A 196 11.24 16.15 10.93
CA PRO A 196 12.16 15.77 9.85
C PRO A 196 13.22 16.84 9.64
N PRO A 197 14.38 16.49 9.04
CA PRO A 197 15.34 17.46 8.52
C PRO A 197 14.68 18.43 7.55
N LYS A 198 15.18 19.71 7.51
CA LYS A 198 14.59 20.77 6.68
C LYS A 198 14.50 20.41 5.20
N GLY A 199 15.47 19.65 4.66
CA GLY A 199 15.50 19.23 3.26
C GLY A 199 14.45 18.18 2.88
N ASP A 200 13.86 17.48 3.86
CA ASP A 200 12.94 16.38 3.61
C ASP A 200 11.49 16.85 3.35
N TRP A 201 11.15 18.12 3.69
CA TRP A 201 9.75 18.58 3.66
C TRP A 201 9.09 18.44 2.29
N ILE A 202 9.81 18.73 1.22
CA ILE A 202 9.26 18.59 -0.14
C ILE A 202 8.94 17.12 -0.46
N TRP A 203 9.81 16.19 -0.08
CA TRP A 203 9.61 14.78 -0.31
C TRP A 203 8.47 14.21 0.54
N LEU A 204 8.34 14.65 1.78
CA LEU A 204 7.24 14.30 2.67
C LEU A 204 5.91 14.83 2.15
N PHE A 205 5.89 16.07 1.64
CA PHE A 205 4.71 16.63 0.99
C PHE A 205 4.29 15.82 -0.23
N LEU A 206 5.25 15.48 -1.10
CA LEU A 206 5.00 14.64 -2.27
C LEU A 206 4.54 13.22 -1.88
N LEU A 207 5.10 12.64 -0.81
CA LEU A 207 4.64 11.36 -0.24
C LEU A 207 3.20 11.42 0.28
N GLY A 208 2.83 12.51 0.94
CA GLY A 208 1.46 12.73 1.38
C GLY A 208 0.49 12.96 0.22
N LEU A 209 0.90 13.71 -0.81
CA LEU A 209 0.04 14.06 -1.93
C LEU A 209 -0.07 12.91 -2.95
N VAL A 210 1.04 12.45 -3.51
CA VAL A 210 1.02 11.53 -4.66
C VAL A 210 0.65 10.10 -4.25
N PRO A 211 1.48 9.33 -3.52
CA PRO A 211 1.10 7.96 -3.20
C PRO A 211 -0.02 7.86 -2.17
N GLN A 212 -0.20 8.87 -1.27
CA GLN A 212 -1.23 8.77 -0.25
C GLN A 212 -2.57 9.36 -0.71
N VAL A 213 -2.64 10.67 -1.05
CA VAL A 213 -3.92 11.30 -1.43
C VAL A 213 -4.37 10.84 -2.80
N LEU A 214 -3.52 10.81 -3.81
CA LEU A 214 -3.92 10.33 -5.14
C LEU A 214 -3.98 8.80 -5.19
N GLY A 215 -2.96 8.10 -4.68
CA GLY A 215 -2.83 6.65 -4.77
C GLY A 215 -3.79 5.90 -3.83
N HIS A 216 -3.50 5.88 -2.52
CA HIS A 216 -4.31 5.13 -1.55
C HIS A 216 -5.75 5.62 -1.45
N THR A 217 -6.03 6.90 -1.73
CA THR A 217 -7.41 7.38 -1.78
C THR A 217 -8.18 6.77 -2.96
N SER A 218 -7.53 6.56 -4.13
CA SER A 218 -8.13 5.83 -5.26
C SER A 218 -8.40 4.36 -4.91
N VAL A 219 -7.50 3.71 -4.16
CA VAL A 219 -7.72 2.36 -3.62
C VAL A 219 -8.95 2.33 -2.70
N ASN A 220 -9.04 3.26 -1.75
CA ASN A 220 -10.21 3.37 -0.86
C ASN A 220 -11.52 3.64 -1.61
N TRP A 221 -11.45 4.41 -2.69
CA TRP A 221 -12.59 4.64 -3.56
C TRP A 221 -13.00 3.35 -4.27
N ALA A 222 -12.03 2.54 -4.73
CA ALA A 222 -12.26 1.27 -5.40
C ALA A 222 -12.86 0.20 -4.49
N LEU A 223 -12.57 0.20 -3.17
CA LEU A 223 -13.07 -0.78 -2.21
C LEU A 223 -14.60 -0.82 -2.10
N ARG A 224 -15.32 0.24 -2.48
CA ARG A 224 -16.80 0.19 -2.57
C ARG A 224 -17.30 -0.50 -3.84
N ARG A 225 -16.49 -0.57 -4.87
CA ARG A 225 -16.86 -1.02 -6.22
C ARG A 225 -16.38 -2.42 -6.54
N PHE A 226 -15.27 -2.82 -5.93
CA PHE A 226 -14.60 -4.09 -6.17
C PHE A 226 -14.38 -4.85 -4.85
N PRO A 227 -14.36 -6.19 -4.87
CA PRO A 227 -13.92 -6.99 -3.74
C PRO A 227 -12.50 -6.62 -3.30
N ALA A 228 -12.20 -6.75 -2.00
CA ALA A 228 -10.87 -6.46 -1.47
C ALA A 228 -9.76 -7.26 -2.18
N SER A 229 -10.04 -8.51 -2.57
CA SER A 229 -9.14 -9.37 -3.33
C SER A 229 -8.82 -8.82 -4.74
N ALA A 230 -9.80 -8.24 -5.45
CA ALA A 230 -9.57 -7.60 -6.75
C ALA A 230 -8.71 -6.33 -6.61
N VAL A 231 -8.95 -5.54 -5.57
CA VAL A 231 -8.13 -4.36 -5.27
C VAL A 231 -6.72 -4.76 -4.89
N ALA A 232 -6.56 -5.77 -4.03
CA ALA A 232 -5.25 -6.26 -3.59
C ALA A 232 -4.38 -6.78 -4.74
N ILE A 233 -4.94 -7.59 -5.64
CA ILE A 233 -4.18 -8.08 -6.81
C ILE A 233 -3.84 -6.95 -7.79
N SER A 234 -4.66 -5.89 -7.88
CA SER A 234 -4.34 -4.71 -8.70
C SER A 234 -3.14 -3.94 -8.16
N ILE A 235 -2.99 -3.86 -6.82
CA ILE A 235 -1.86 -3.20 -6.16
C ILE A 235 -0.53 -3.88 -6.49
N LEU A 236 -0.52 -5.18 -6.86
CA LEU A 236 0.68 -5.86 -7.37
C LEU A 236 1.27 -5.19 -8.63
N GLY A 237 0.58 -4.27 -9.27
CA GLY A 237 1.14 -3.40 -10.30
C GLY A 237 2.16 -2.36 -9.78
N GLU A 238 2.20 -2.09 -8.46
CA GLU A 238 3.12 -1.13 -7.85
C GLU A 238 4.60 -1.40 -8.18
N PRO A 239 5.15 -2.62 -8.05
CA PRO A 239 6.55 -2.91 -8.40
C PRO A 239 6.91 -2.57 -9.84
N ILE A 240 5.97 -2.65 -10.79
CA ILE A 240 6.20 -2.30 -12.20
C ILE A 240 6.45 -0.80 -12.31
N GLY A 241 5.55 0.00 -11.72
CA GLY A 241 5.72 1.45 -11.66
C GLY A 241 6.99 1.84 -10.91
N ALA A 242 7.28 1.22 -9.77
CA ALA A 242 8.50 1.47 -9.01
C ALA A 242 9.78 1.18 -9.82
N SER A 243 9.81 0.09 -10.61
CA SER A 243 10.92 -0.22 -11.53
C SER A 243 11.06 0.84 -12.63
N LEU A 244 9.94 1.32 -13.18
CA LEU A 244 9.94 2.40 -14.17
C LEU A 244 10.53 3.69 -13.59
N TRP A 245 10.12 4.09 -12.38
CA TRP A 245 10.66 5.28 -11.72
C TRP A 245 12.13 5.12 -11.37
N ALA A 246 12.57 3.92 -10.94
CA ALA A 246 13.97 3.62 -10.67
C ALA A 246 14.82 3.78 -11.95
N PHE A 247 14.33 3.31 -13.09
CA PHE A 247 14.99 3.52 -14.38
C PHE A 247 15.08 5.01 -14.75
N LEU A 248 13.97 5.75 -14.65
CA LEU A 248 13.90 7.15 -15.09
C LEU A 248 14.66 8.12 -14.16
N LEU A 249 14.64 7.87 -12.83
CA LEU A 249 15.20 8.79 -11.84
C LEU A 249 16.64 8.44 -11.46
N PHE A 250 16.99 7.16 -11.46
CA PHE A 250 18.28 6.67 -10.97
C PHE A 250 19.11 5.99 -12.06
N GLY A 251 18.60 5.88 -13.31
CA GLY A 251 19.29 5.23 -14.43
C GLY A 251 19.45 3.71 -14.24
N GLU A 252 18.66 3.08 -13.35
CA GLU A 252 18.73 1.65 -13.08
C GLU A 252 18.19 0.87 -14.28
N ARG A 253 19.06 0.03 -14.90
CA ARG A 253 18.67 -0.75 -16.09
C ARG A 253 17.83 -1.95 -15.71
N ILE A 254 16.73 -2.16 -16.43
CA ILE A 254 15.90 -3.36 -16.28
C ILE A 254 16.65 -4.54 -16.92
N GLY A 255 17.15 -5.47 -16.10
CA GLY A 255 17.82 -6.69 -16.56
C GLY A 255 16.81 -7.70 -17.15
N LEU A 256 17.35 -8.71 -17.87
CA LEU A 256 16.51 -9.74 -18.51
C LEU A 256 15.61 -10.47 -17.50
N VAL A 257 16.14 -10.89 -16.35
CA VAL A 257 15.38 -11.59 -15.30
C VAL A 257 14.26 -10.71 -14.76
N GLN A 258 14.55 -9.43 -14.52
CA GLN A 258 13.57 -8.45 -14.08
C GLN A 258 12.49 -8.22 -15.14
N GLY A 259 12.86 -8.17 -16.41
CA GLY A 259 11.91 -8.07 -17.53
C GLY A 259 10.95 -9.27 -17.60
N ILE A 260 11.48 -10.50 -17.44
CA ILE A 260 10.66 -11.72 -17.34
C ILE A 260 9.71 -11.62 -16.13
N GLY A 261 10.21 -11.16 -14.98
CA GLY A 261 9.42 -10.95 -13.78
C GLY A 261 8.25 -9.98 -14.01
N ILE A 262 8.48 -8.86 -14.71
CA ILE A 262 7.43 -7.88 -15.06
C ILE A 262 6.36 -8.53 -15.95
N VAL A 263 6.75 -9.29 -16.97
CA VAL A 263 5.79 -9.98 -17.86
C VAL A 263 4.94 -10.99 -17.08
N LEU A 264 5.57 -11.80 -16.22
CA LEU A 264 4.89 -12.80 -15.40
C LEU A 264 3.92 -12.14 -14.40
N LEU A 265 4.34 -11.03 -13.79
CA LEU A 265 3.52 -10.23 -12.89
C LEU A 265 2.28 -9.66 -13.58
N LEU A 266 2.45 -9.04 -14.75
CA LEU A 266 1.34 -8.54 -15.58
C LEU A 266 0.36 -9.64 -15.96
N PHE A 267 0.87 -10.79 -16.37
CA PHE A 267 0.04 -11.95 -16.70
C PHE A 267 -0.73 -12.47 -15.48
N GLY A 268 -0.08 -12.55 -14.32
CA GLY A 268 -0.72 -12.94 -13.06
C GLY A 268 -1.84 -11.98 -12.65
N ILE A 269 -1.61 -10.67 -12.72
CA ILE A 269 -2.63 -9.65 -12.46
C ILE A 269 -3.81 -9.81 -13.42
N PHE A 270 -3.55 -9.87 -14.73
CA PHE A 270 -4.58 -10.04 -15.75
C PHE A 270 -5.42 -11.29 -15.49
N TRP A 271 -4.78 -12.44 -15.24
CA TRP A 271 -5.47 -13.70 -14.99
C TRP A 271 -6.33 -13.66 -13.74
N GLY A 272 -5.78 -13.13 -12.64
CA GLY A 272 -6.51 -13.01 -11.39
C GLY A 272 -7.70 -12.05 -11.47
N LEU A 273 -7.56 -10.92 -12.18
CA LEU A 273 -8.63 -9.94 -12.34
C LEU A 273 -9.74 -10.42 -13.27
N ARG A 274 -9.44 -11.31 -14.24
CA ARG A 274 -10.45 -11.90 -15.12
C ARG A 274 -11.56 -12.62 -14.35
N ALA A 275 -11.26 -13.10 -13.14
CA ALA A 275 -12.25 -13.72 -12.28
C ALA A 275 -13.34 -12.76 -11.76
N PHE A 276 -13.09 -11.45 -11.79
CA PHE A 276 -13.99 -10.39 -11.29
C PHE A 276 -14.61 -9.54 -12.42
N SER A 277 -14.30 -9.84 -13.66
CA SER A 277 -14.78 -9.09 -14.85
C SER A 277 -16.11 -9.62 -15.38
N ARG A 278 -16.58 -10.76 -14.89
CA ARG A 278 -17.86 -11.41 -15.26
C ARG A 278 -19.03 -10.91 -14.46
#